data_881e2446481a66dae43d711c16b6f800
#
_entry.id   881e2446481a66dae43d711c16b6f800
#
_cell.length_a   1.000
_cell.length_b   1.000
_cell.length_c   1.000
_cell.angle_alpha   90.00
_cell.angle_beta   90.00
_cell.angle_gamma   90.00
#
_symmetry.space_group_name_H-M   'P 1'
#
loop_
_entity.id
_entity.type
_entity.pdbx_description
1 polymer ?
#
loop_
_entity_poly.entity_id
_entity_poly.type
_entity_poly.pdbx_seq_one_letter_code
_entity_poly.pdbx_strand_id
1 'polypeptide(L)'
;MNAKRIRNGRRLTALLLCLLLMLSGAPLQALAAEAQTDVVTCTDPTNADVAITYDYDTQTLTVSGSGRFSGQVLGADGSTAVNMLDAFSVSQLVVEEGITAIGPEGATVYSIADSETNTIYLPDSLTAENFSCKGASNLCEIRLPAGMHTLRDGMFDGCTWLETLNMPQGVTEIGKRTFGGCKSLDVELPPQLERIGDKAFYCSGIKNAILPDTVRSIGSGAFEQTRSMVSATLPTTITAVPERMFYASYVERVSLPVGLQSIGKAAFFNCMHLTDLQLPEGLITIEGSAFSGCTVLKELTLPGSLKHVGEKVFGGSNIEIVHVEEGITELAPVMFADCPLTQVDLPNTLTTIQDAAFYNCTKLKEITLPNSVTQLGEGVFQGCSSLSQVRLSENLKTLPTSTFDGCKALTELDFAGITEIGEEAFQNTGIQILDLPTTVKTLGESAFAHSALQEIWSLGGVETLPTDVFAYTQIQTFDIPQELYIAPGAFEYSALQKVATGIDVTEINDGAFRNCRKLSSVELNEDVTRIGDNAFSACTALTSIDFPESLVSIGDYAFYTSGL
;
A
#
# COMPACT_ATOMS: atom_id res chain seq x y z
N MET A 1 -50.37 -15.45 -5.60
CA MET A 1 -51.46 -14.61 -6.16
C MET A 1 -50.94 -13.35 -6.89
N ASN A 2 -49.74 -12.88 -6.61
CA ASN A 2 -49.19 -11.65 -7.25
C ASN A 2 -48.60 -11.87 -8.66
N ALA A 3 -47.98 -13.01 -8.94
CA ALA A 3 -47.37 -13.29 -10.25
C ALA A 3 -48.35 -13.31 -11.41
N LYS A 4 -49.54 -13.88 -11.19
CA LYS A 4 -50.62 -13.92 -12.23
C LYS A 4 -51.24 -12.55 -12.54
N ARG A 5 -51.25 -11.64 -11.57
CA ARG A 5 -51.78 -10.26 -11.76
C ARG A 5 -50.76 -9.37 -12.49
N ILE A 6 -49.47 -9.55 -12.24
CA ILE A 6 -48.37 -8.82 -12.91
C ILE A 6 -48.27 -9.32 -14.36
N ARG A 7 -48.38 -10.62 -14.59
CA ARG A 7 -48.36 -11.26 -15.91
C ARG A 7 -49.52 -10.76 -16.78
N ASN A 8 -50.75 -10.65 -16.23
CA ASN A 8 -51.90 -10.13 -16.96
C ASN A 8 -51.84 -8.61 -17.23
N GLY A 9 -51.22 -7.84 -16.35
CA GLY A 9 -51.00 -6.39 -16.55
C GLY A 9 -49.99 -6.11 -17.66
N ARG A 10 -48.92 -6.85 -17.74
CA ARG A 10 -47.87 -6.73 -18.78
C ARG A 10 -48.40 -7.20 -20.15
N ARG A 11 -49.19 -8.28 -20.20
CA ARG A 11 -49.89 -8.73 -21.42
C ARG A 11 -50.88 -7.67 -21.96
N LEU A 12 -51.57 -6.97 -21.06
CA LEU A 12 -52.52 -5.91 -21.47
C LEU A 12 -51.81 -4.68 -22.03
N THR A 13 -50.61 -4.31 -21.46
CA THR A 13 -49.81 -3.20 -21.97
C THR A 13 -49.18 -3.52 -23.33
N ALA A 14 -48.68 -4.72 -23.53
CA ALA A 14 -48.11 -5.14 -24.81
C ALA A 14 -49.20 -5.27 -25.90
N LEU A 15 -50.35 -5.84 -25.60
CA LEU A 15 -51.50 -5.87 -26.51
C LEU A 15 -52.02 -4.46 -26.83
N LEU A 16 -52.07 -3.54 -25.86
CA LEU A 16 -52.43 -2.14 -26.07
C LEU A 16 -51.40 -1.42 -26.95
N LEU A 17 -50.10 -1.70 -26.76
CA LEU A 17 -49.02 -1.14 -27.56
C LEU A 17 -49.12 -1.63 -29.02
N CYS A 18 -49.33 -2.92 -29.24
CA CYS A 18 -49.54 -3.49 -30.56
C CYS A 18 -50.82 -2.95 -31.22
N LEU A 19 -51.93 -2.78 -30.46
CA LEU A 19 -53.18 -2.21 -30.96
C LEU A 19 -53.05 -0.71 -31.30
N LEU A 20 -52.32 0.07 -30.51
CA LEU A 20 -52.03 1.49 -30.74
C LEU A 20 -51.12 1.69 -31.96
N LEU A 21 -50.15 0.81 -32.17
CA LEU A 21 -49.29 0.82 -33.35
C LEU A 21 -50.06 0.47 -34.64
N MET A 22 -51.08 -0.42 -34.59
CA MET A 22 -51.97 -0.71 -35.73
C MET A 22 -52.87 0.47 -36.09
N LEU A 23 -53.25 1.33 -35.14
CA LEU A 23 -54.11 2.51 -35.36
C LEU A 23 -53.35 3.71 -35.93
N SER A 24 -52.00 3.74 -35.85
CA SER A 24 -51.15 4.87 -36.30
C SER A 24 -50.68 4.78 -37.76
N GLY A 25 -51.08 3.74 -38.52
CA GLY A 25 -50.78 3.64 -39.95
C GLY A 25 -49.32 3.39 -40.33
N ALA A 26 -48.46 3.02 -39.36
CA ALA A 26 -47.12 2.54 -39.62
C ALA A 26 -47.15 1.12 -40.21
N PRO A 27 -46.23 0.72 -41.09
CA PRO A 27 -46.16 -0.62 -41.67
C PRO A 27 -45.65 -1.65 -40.66
N LEU A 28 -46.40 -1.88 -39.61
CA LEU A 28 -46.22 -2.97 -38.69
C LEU A 28 -47.22 -4.08 -39.07
N GLN A 29 -46.75 -5.12 -39.73
CA GLN A 29 -47.47 -6.36 -39.77
C GLN A 29 -47.29 -7.09 -38.44
N ALA A 30 -48.00 -6.63 -37.40
CA ALA A 30 -48.17 -7.43 -36.21
C ALA A 30 -49.24 -8.47 -36.54
N LEU A 31 -48.89 -9.69 -36.81
CA LEU A 31 -49.81 -10.81 -36.89
C LEU A 31 -50.20 -11.18 -35.45
N ALA A 32 -51.29 -10.55 -34.95
CA ALA A 32 -52.03 -11.11 -33.83
C ALA A 32 -52.90 -12.26 -34.41
N ALA A 33 -52.33 -13.43 -34.59
CA ALA A 33 -53.08 -14.64 -34.79
C ALA A 33 -53.61 -15.13 -33.46
N GLU A 34 -54.92 -15.27 -33.38
CA GLU A 34 -55.76 -15.88 -32.36
C GLU A 34 -55.08 -16.56 -31.17
N ALA A 35 -55.28 -15.99 -29.99
CA ALA A 35 -55.45 -16.64 -28.71
C ALA A 35 -54.84 -18.06 -28.53
N GLN A 36 -53.57 -18.16 -28.27
CA GLN A 36 -52.91 -19.21 -27.47
C GLN A 36 -51.38 -19.18 -27.52
N THR A 37 -50.73 -18.24 -28.23
CA THR A 37 -49.28 -18.13 -28.23
C THR A 37 -48.82 -16.95 -27.35
N ASP A 38 -48.01 -17.23 -26.35
CA ASP A 38 -47.36 -16.20 -25.53
C ASP A 38 -46.19 -15.49 -26.29
N VAL A 39 -46.26 -15.48 -27.64
CA VAL A 39 -45.24 -14.97 -28.54
C VAL A 39 -45.72 -13.79 -29.36
N VAL A 40 -44.97 -12.71 -29.41
CA VAL A 40 -45.21 -11.51 -30.24
C VAL A 40 -44.09 -11.36 -31.27
N THR A 41 -44.44 -11.15 -32.55
CA THR A 41 -43.48 -10.90 -33.61
C THR A 41 -43.70 -9.52 -34.23
N CYS A 42 -42.63 -8.75 -34.42
CA CYS A 42 -42.64 -7.47 -35.16
C CYS A 42 -41.41 -7.36 -36.07
N THR A 43 -41.34 -6.33 -36.90
CA THR A 43 -40.18 -6.03 -37.73
C THR A 43 -39.44 -4.81 -37.16
N ASP A 44 -38.12 -4.72 -37.41
CA ASP A 44 -37.36 -3.53 -37.07
C ASP A 44 -37.88 -2.32 -37.87
N PRO A 45 -38.18 -1.18 -37.20
CA PRO A 45 -38.76 -0.01 -37.88
C PRO A 45 -37.83 0.62 -38.93
N THR A 46 -36.55 0.36 -38.88
CA THR A 46 -35.54 0.90 -39.81
C THR A 46 -35.04 -0.12 -40.84
N ASN A 47 -35.32 -1.41 -40.63
CA ASN A 47 -34.89 -2.49 -41.51
C ASN A 47 -36.01 -3.59 -41.60
N ALA A 48 -36.76 -3.59 -42.66
CA ALA A 48 -37.85 -4.55 -42.87
C ALA A 48 -37.42 -6.02 -43.02
N ASP A 49 -36.10 -6.25 -43.29
CA ASP A 49 -35.51 -7.59 -43.40
C ASP A 49 -35.15 -8.17 -42.02
N VAL A 50 -35.35 -7.42 -40.93
CA VAL A 50 -35.12 -7.87 -39.56
C VAL A 50 -36.44 -8.12 -38.84
N ALA A 51 -36.64 -9.34 -38.41
CA ALA A 51 -37.77 -9.76 -37.59
C ALA A 51 -37.38 -9.87 -36.13
N ILE A 52 -38.27 -9.47 -35.24
CA ILE A 52 -38.07 -9.48 -33.80
C ILE A 52 -39.21 -10.27 -33.18
N THR A 53 -38.87 -11.31 -32.43
CA THR A 53 -39.83 -12.19 -31.77
C THR A 53 -39.58 -12.18 -30.27
N TYR A 54 -40.64 -11.91 -29.48
CA TYR A 54 -40.58 -11.96 -28.03
C TYR A 54 -41.53 -13.01 -27.47
N ASP A 55 -40.98 -13.95 -26.72
CA ASP A 55 -41.70 -15.00 -26.01
C ASP A 55 -41.85 -14.58 -24.53
N TYR A 56 -43.10 -14.39 -24.08
CA TYR A 56 -43.40 -13.96 -22.73
C TYR A 56 -43.21 -15.06 -21.67
N ASP A 57 -43.30 -16.33 -22.04
CA ASP A 57 -43.11 -17.42 -21.07
C ASP A 57 -41.66 -17.64 -20.74
N THR A 58 -40.77 -17.55 -21.71
CA THR A 58 -39.32 -17.69 -21.55
C THR A 58 -38.61 -16.35 -21.35
N GLN A 59 -39.31 -15.24 -21.59
CA GLN A 59 -38.72 -13.88 -21.64
C GLN A 59 -37.56 -13.79 -22.64
N THR A 60 -37.66 -14.50 -23.76
CA THR A 60 -36.66 -14.56 -24.81
C THR A 60 -36.97 -13.59 -25.91
N LEU A 61 -36.04 -12.69 -26.23
CA LEU A 61 -36.05 -11.84 -27.41
C LEU A 61 -35.15 -12.46 -28.49
N THR A 62 -35.74 -12.83 -29.62
CA THR A 62 -35.01 -13.36 -30.78
C THR A 62 -35.05 -12.33 -31.90
N VAL A 63 -33.85 -12.02 -32.44
CA VAL A 63 -33.66 -11.15 -33.61
C VAL A 63 -33.14 -11.99 -34.77
N SER A 64 -33.88 -12.03 -35.86
CA SER A 64 -33.58 -12.82 -37.05
C SER A 64 -33.65 -11.99 -38.32
N GLY A 65 -33.11 -12.50 -39.43
CA GLY A 65 -33.11 -11.82 -40.72
C GLY A 65 -31.72 -11.36 -41.16
N SER A 66 -31.63 -10.21 -41.83
CA SER A 66 -30.33 -9.77 -42.39
C SER A 66 -30.06 -8.28 -42.22
N GLY A 67 -28.78 -7.93 -42.07
CA GLY A 67 -28.34 -6.55 -42.01
C GLY A 67 -28.27 -5.99 -40.57
N ARG A 68 -28.61 -4.71 -40.40
CA ARG A 68 -28.55 -4.01 -39.10
C ARG A 68 -29.84 -4.18 -38.31
N PHE A 69 -29.74 -4.54 -37.05
CA PHE A 69 -30.77 -4.44 -36.04
C PHE A 69 -30.66 -3.11 -35.30
N SER A 70 -31.63 -2.20 -35.41
CA SER A 70 -31.57 -0.88 -34.79
C SER A 70 -31.64 -0.90 -33.27
N GLY A 71 -32.17 -1.95 -32.68
CA GLY A 71 -32.40 -2.06 -31.25
C GLY A 71 -33.52 -1.17 -30.71
N GLN A 72 -34.28 -0.51 -31.61
CA GLN A 72 -35.33 0.42 -31.25
C GLN A 72 -36.70 -0.05 -31.71
N VAL A 73 -37.71 0.26 -30.93
CA VAL A 73 -39.15 0.14 -31.28
C VAL A 73 -39.74 1.53 -31.24
N LEU A 74 -40.72 1.81 -32.08
CA LEU A 74 -41.51 3.03 -31.96
C LEU A 74 -42.40 2.93 -30.70
N GLY A 75 -42.34 3.94 -29.86
CA GLY A 75 -43.18 4.05 -28.67
C GLY A 75 -44.68 4.17 -29.04
N ALA A 76 -45.55 4.17 -28.04
CA ALA A 76 -47.00 4.22 -28.21
C ALA A 76 -47.52 5.48 -28.93
N ASP A 77 -46.69 6.54 -28.99
CA ASP A 77 -46.97 7.79 -29.73
C ASP A 77 -46.62 7.72 -31.22
N GLY A 78 -46.03 6.61 -31.68
CA GLY A 78 -45.58 6.40 -33.06
C GLY A 78 -44.43 7.29 -33.52
N SER A 79 -43.82 8.06 -32.60
CA SER A 79 -42.79 9.05 -32.93
C SER A 79 -41.50 8.89 -32.11
N THR A 80 -41.58 8.32 -30.93
CA THR A 80 -40.44 8.15 -30.03
C THR A 80 -39.84 6.76 -30.17
N ALA A 81 -38.58 6.66 -30.55
CA ALA A 81 -37.86 5.39 -30.56
C ALA A 81 -37.50 4.97 -29.12
N VAL A 82 -37.93 3.79 -28.71
CA VAL A 82 -37.67 3.20 -27.38
C VAL A 82 -36.74 2.01 -27.55
N ASN A 83 -35.79 1.87 -26.63
CA ASN A 83 -34.92 0.69 -26.57
C ASN A 83 -35.80 -0.54 -26.30
N MET A 84 -35.61 -1.61 -27.07
CA MET A 84 -36.43 -2.83 -26.93
C MET A 84 -36.25 -3.51 -25.58
N LEU A 85 -35.09 -3.42 -24.97
CA LEU A 85 -34.84 -3.94 -23.62
C LEU A 85 -35.66 -3.19 -22.57
N ASP A 86 -35.93 -1.88 -22.77
CA ASP A 86 -36.81 -1.09 -21.90
C ASP A 86 -38.29 -1.42 -22.14
N ALA A 87 -38.64 -1.86 -23.36
CA ALA A 87 -40.01 -2.22 -23.73
C ALA A 87 -40.43 -3.62 -23.25
N PHE A 88 -39.47 -4.53 -23.12
CA PHE A 88 -39.65 -5.93 -22.74
C PHE A 88 -38.72 -6.31 -21.60
N SER A 89 -39.18 -7.08 -20.61
CA SER A 89 -38.33 -7.71 -19.61
C SER A 89 -37.57 -8.87 -20.26
N VAL A 90 -36.37 -8.60 -20.81
CA VAL A 90 -35.60 -9.57 -21.58
C VAL A 90 -34.68 -10.35 -20.67
N SER A 91 -34.99 -11.62 -20.41
CA SER A 91 -34.12 -12.54 -19.70
C SER A 91 -33.05 -13.15 -20.63
N GLN A 92 -33.43 -13.41 -21.87
CA GLN A 92 -32.52 -13.97 -22.89
C GLN A 92 -32.61 -13.19 -24.20
N LEU A 93 -31.43 -12.77 -24.71
CA LEU A 93 -31.31 -12.18 -26.04
C LEU A 93 -30.63 -13.18 -26.99
N VAL A 94 -31.30 -13.52 -28.08
CA VAL A 94 -30.78 -14.36 -29.16
C VAL A 94 -30.74 -13.56 -30.46
N VAL A 95 -29.58 -13.34 -31.01
CA VAL A 95 -29.39 -12.72 -32.33
C VAL A 95 -28.91 -13.80 -33.28
N GLU A 96 -29.67 -14.04 -34.35
CA GLU A 96 -29.39 -15.09 -35.32
C GLU A 96 -28.41 -14.66 -36.42
N GLU A 97 -27.85 -15.65 -37.15
CA GLU A 97 -26.97 -15.39 -38.28
C GLU A 97 -27.68 -14.56 -39.38
N GLY A 98 -26.89 -13.68 -40.00
CA GLY A 98 -27.39 -12.70 -40.97
C GLY A 98 -27.44 -11.27 -40.42
N ILE A 99 -27.52 -11.10 -39.10
CA ILE A 99 -27.41 -9.78 -38.46
C ILE A 99 -25.95 -9.36 -38.44
N THR A 100 -25.62 -8.20 -39.01
CA THR A 100 -24.25 -7.71 -39.17
C THR A 100 -23.91 -6.54 -38.26
N ALA A 101 -24.90 -5.86 -37.69
CA ALA A 101 -24.70 -4.75 -36.76
C ALA A 101 -25.89 -4.64 -35.79
N ILE A 102 -25.64 -4.13 -34.59
CA ILE A 102 -26.65 -3.84 -33.56
C ILE A 102 -26.57 -2.36 -33.17
N GLY A 103 -27.73 -1.75 -32.95
CA GLY A 103 -27.86 -0.34 -32.55
C GLY A 103 -28.09 0.60 -33.74
N PRO A 104 -28.48 1.87 -33.48
CA PRO A 104 -28.72 2.89 -34.47
C PRO A 104 -27.50 3.13 -35.36
N GLU A 105 -27.74 3.57 -36.60
CA GLU A 105 -26.65 3.94 -37.51
C GLU A 105 -25.82 5.10 -36.89
N GLY A 106 -24.50 4.97 -36.93
CA GLY A 106 -23.58 5.96 -36.36
C GLY A 106 -23.42 5.91 -34.83
N ALA A 107 -24.08 4.99 -34.13
CA ALA A 107 -23.88 4.79 -32.69
C ALA A 107 -22.45 4.31 -32.42
N THR A 108 -21.76 5.02 -31.52
CA THR A 108 -20.39 4.64 -31.09
C THR A 108 -20.42 3.49 -30.09
N VAL A 109 -21.44 3.44 -29.23
CA VAL A 109 -21.71 2.36 -28.27
C VAL A 109 -23.23 2.21 -28.12
N TYR A 110 -23.71 0.98 -28.11
CA TYR A 110 -25.10 0.64 -27.90
C TYR A 110 -25.25 -0.44 -26.83
N SER A 111 -26.09 -0.20 -25.80
CA SER A 111 -26.34 -1.18 -24.75
C SER A 111 -27.32 -2.25 -25.24
N ILE A 112 -26.89 -3.52 -25.12
CA ILE A 112 -27.70 -4.70 -25.53
C ILE A 112 -28.20 -5.52 -24.34
N ALA A 113 -27.94 -5.07 -23.12
CA ALA A 113 -28.32 -5.77 -21.90
C ALA A 113 -28.67 -4.76 -20.79
N ASP A 114 -29.56 -5.17 -19.90
CA ASP A 114 -29.91 -4.47 -18.67
C ASP A 114 -29.76 -5.38 -17.44
N SER A 115 -30.31 -4.96 -16.30
CA SER A 115 -30.26 -5.73 -15.05
C SER A 115 -31.16 -6.98 -15.05
N GLU A 116 -32.06 -7.15 -16.02
CA GLU A 116 -32.93 -8.33 -16.13
C GLU A 116 -32.37 -9.39 -17.09
N THR A 117 -31.38 -9.02 -17.92
CA THR A 117 -30.80 -9.90 -18.95
C THR A 117 -29.83 -10.92 -18.31
N ASN A 118 -30.09 -12.21 -18.51
CA ASN A 118 -29.29 -13.31 -17.98
C ASN A 118 -28.36 -13.94 -19.04
N THR A 119 -28.82 -14.02 -20.28
CA THR A 119 -28.12 -14.75 -21.34
C THR A 119 -28.13 -13.98 -22.66
N ILE A 120 -27.00 -13.97 -23.40
CA ILE A 120 -26.90 -13.32 -24.71
C ILE A 120 -26.17 -14.24 -25.69
N TYR A 121 -26.76 -14.48 -26.85
CA TYR A 121 -26.14 -15.20 -27.97
C TYR A 121 -26.00 -14.28 -29.17
N LEU A 122 -24.77 -13.99 -29.57
CA LEU A 122 -24.48 -13.16 -30.75
C LEU A 122 -23.92 -14.03 -31.88
N PRO A 123 -24.30 -13.75 -33.14
CA PRO A 123 -23.88 -14.55 -34.29
C PRO A 123 -22.48 -14.20 -34.77
N ASP A 124 -21.85 -15.12 -35.52
CA ASP A 124 -20.53 -14.86 -36.12
C ASP A 124 -20.60 -13.88 -37.31
N SER A 125 -21.78 -13.66 -37.88
CA SER A 125 -22.06 -12.63 -38.89
C SER A 125 -21.98 -11.19 -38.35
N LEU A 126 -22.03 -11.00 -37.02
CA LEU A 126 -21.95 -9.67 -36.39
C LEU A 126 -20.50 -9.13 -36.49
N THR A 127 -20.31 -8.14 -37.33
CA THR A 127 -18.99 -7.50 -37.58
C THR A 127 -18.81 -6.19 -36.82
N ALA A 128 -19.90 -5.61 -36.32
CA ALA A 128 -19.88 -4.36 -35.56
C ALA A 128 -19.58 -4.64 -34.08
N GLU A 129 -18.47 -4.12 -33.58
CA GLU A 129 -18.02 -4.28 -32.18
C GLU A 129 -18.50 -3.13 -31.27
N ASN A 130 -19.61 -2.45 -31.60
CA ASN A 130 -20.06 -1.25 -30.92
C ASN A 130 -21.11 -1.51 -29.81
N PHE A 131 -21.35 -2.75 -29.42
CA PHE A 131 -22.26 -3.10 -28.33
C PHE A 131 -21.59 -3.09 -26.95
N SER A 132 -22.41 -2.99 -25.91
CA SER A 132 -21.98 -3.02 -24.50
C SER A 132 -23.04 -3.73 -23.64
N CYS A 133 -22.56 -4.48 -22.65
CA CYS A 133 -23.37 -5.09 -21.58
C CYS A 133 -23.10 -4.43 -20.22
N LYS A 134 -22.52 -3.21 -20.22
CA LYS A 134 -22.15 -2.51 -19.01
C LYS A 134 -23.32 -2.38 -18.04
N GLY A 135 -23.12 -2.84 -16.79
CA GLY A 135 -24.13 -2.76 -15.74
C GLY A 135 -25.19 -3.87 -15.79
N ALA A 136 -25.10 -4.82 -16.71
CA ALA A 136 -25.97 -6.00 -16.75
C ALA A 136 -25.60 -6.96 -15.62
N SER A 137 -26.01 -6.62 -14.39
CA SER A 137 -25.57 -7.30 -13.17
C SER A 137 -25.98 -8.78 -13.09
N ASN A 138 -27.09 -9.16 -13.75
CA ASN A 138 -27.61 -10.53 -13.78
C ASN A 138 -27.15 -11.35 -14.99
N LEU A 139 -26.35 -10.75 -15.90
CA LEU A 139 -25.80 -11.47 -17.04
C LEU A 139 -24.89 -12.61 -16.56
N CYS A 140 -25.26 -13.86 -16.85
CA CYS A 140 -24.51 -15.07 -16.47
C CYS A 140 -23.72 -15.65 -17.63
N GLU A 141 -24.25 -15.54 -18.86
CA GLU A 141 -23.66 -16.15 -20.04
C GLU A 141 -23.74 -15.20 -21.25
N ILE A 142 -22.65 -15.11 -21.98
CA ILE A 142 -22.61 -14.44 -23.30
C ILE A 142 -21.77 -15.23 -24.28
N ARG A 143 -22.31 -15.46 -25.49
CA ARG A 143 -21.55 -15.92 -26.66
C ARG A 143 -21.24 -14.72 -27.54
N LEU A 144 -19.92 -14.45 -27.71
CA LEU A 144 -19.40 -13.41 -28.58
C LEU A 144 -19.13 -13.96 -30.01
N PRO A 145 -19.19 -13.09 -31.05
CA PRO A 145 -18.76 -13.44 -32.39
C PRO A 145 -17.32 -13.90 -32.46
N ALA A 146 -17.00 -15.00 -33.14
CA ALA A 146 -15.65 -15.53 -33.25
C ALA A 146 -14.67 -14.57 -33.96
N GLY A 147 -15.17 -13.68 -34.80
CA GLY A 147 -14.37 -12.69 -35.55
C GLY A 147 -14.01 -11.41 -34.79
N MET A 148 -14.32 -11.31 -33.49
CA MET A 148 -13.96 -10.12 -32.70
C MET A 148 -12.46 -10.02 -32.47
N HIS A 149 -11.93 -8.82 -32.63
CA HIS A 149 -10.52 -8.48 -32.37
C HIS A 149 -10.33 -7.56 -31.16
N THR A 150 -11.35 -6.83 -30.78
CA THR A 150 -11.27 -5.85 -29.67
C THR A 150 -12.44 -6.01 -28.71
N LEU A 151 -12.14 -6.16 -27.42
CA LEU A 151 -13.11 -5.98 -26.34
C LEU A 151 -12.96 -4.55 -25.80
N ARG A 152 -13.99 -3.73 -26.04
CA ARG A 152 -13.95 -2.28 -25.79
C ARG A 152 -13.92 -1.91 -24.31
N ASP A 153 -13.58 -0.64 -24.03
CA ASP A 153 -13.63 -0.06 -22.70
C ASP A 153 -15.01 -0.27 -22.05
N GLY A 154 -14.98 -0.86 -20.84
CA GLY A 154 -16.15 -1.08 -20.02
C GLY A 154 -17.22 -2.00 -20.61
N MET A 155 -16.91 -2.79 -21.63
CA MET A 155 -17.91 -3.61 -22.34
C MET A 155 -18.78 -4.47 -21.42
N PHE A 156 -18.16 -5.04 -20.36
CA PHE A 156 -18.82 -5.87 -19.34
C PHE A 156 -18.67 -5.28 -17.92
N ASP A 157 -18.34 -3.98 -17.79
CA ASP A 157 -18.13 -3.36 -16.49
C ASP A 157 -19.40 -3.45 -15.62
N GLY A 158 -19.30 -4.17 -14.49
CA GLY A 158 -20.42 -4.40 -13.58
C GLY A 158 -21.28 -5.64 -13.87
N CYS A 159 -20.91 -6.50 -14.82
CA CYS A 159 -21.57 -7.79 -15.05
C CYS A 159 -21.19 -8.78 -13.94
N THR A 160 -21.74 -8.59 -12.76
CA THR A 160 -21.29 -9.25 -11.51
C THR A 160 -21.38 -10.77 -11.55
N TRP A 161 -22.41 -11.30 -12.22
CA TRP A 161 -22.72 -12.74 -12.30
C TRP A 161 -22.26 -13.38 -13.62
N LEU A 162 -21.49 -12.67 -14.46
CA LEU A 162 -20.97 -13.25 -15.69
C LEU A 162 -20.01 -14.40 -15.36
N GLU A 163 -20.41 -15.63 -15.69
CA GLU A 163 -19.66 -16.86 -15.42
C GLU A 163 -19.12 -17.46 -16.73
N THR A 164 -19.95 -17.44 -17.79
CA THR A 164 -19.64 -18.09 -19.06
C THR A 164 -19.45 -17.06 -20.17
N LEU A 165 -18.26 -17.02 -20.72
CA LEU A 165 -17.91 -16.22 -21.88
C LEU A 165 -17.01 -17.03 -22.80
N ASN A 166 -17.41 -17.20 -24.07
CA ASN A 166 -16.50 -17.74 -25.09
C ASN A 166 -15.54 -16.64 -25.53
N MET A 167 -14.31 -16.63 -25.03
CA MET A 167 -13.30 -15.67 -25.42
C MET A 167 -12.90 -15.91 -26.91
N PRO A 168 -13.16 -14.95 -27.82
CA PRO A 168 -12.75 -15.12 -29.21
C PRO A 168 -11.21 -15.18 -29.34
N GLN A 169 -10.68 -16.17 -30.04
CA GLN A 169 -9.25 -16.44 -30.11
C GLN A 169 -8.45 -15.35 -30.88
N GLY A 170 -9.14 -14.56 -31.70
CA GLY A 170 -8.57 -13.45 -32.47
C GLY A 170 -8.48 -12.12 -31.71
N VAL A 171 -8.89 -12.06 -30.43
CA VAL A 171 -8.85 -10.82 -29.66
C VAL A 171 -7.40 -10.42 -29.38
N THR A 172 -7.05 -9.21 -29.83
CA THR A 172 -5.73 -8.59 -29.65
C THR A 172 -5.74 -7.49 -28.57
N GLU A 173 -6.93 -6.97 -28.24
CA GLU A 173 -7.06 -5.87 -27.26
C GLU A 173 -8.24 -6.09 -26.30
N ILE A 174 -7.95 -5.95 -25.00
CA ILE A 174 -8.92 -5.86 -23.94
C ILE A 174 -8.84 -4.45 -23.37
N GLY A 175 -9.89 -3.65 -23.54
CA GLY A 175 -9.94 -2.24 -23.17
C GLY A 175 -9.96 -1.98 -21.67
N LYS A 176 -10.00 -0.70 -21.31
CA LYS A 176 -10.08 -0.23 -19.94
C LYS A 176 -11.35 -0.72 -19.26
N ARG A 177 -11.22 -1.30 -18.04
CA ARG A 177 -12.34 -1.79 -17.23
C ARG A 177 -13.29 -2.76 -17.96
N THR A 178 -12.83 -3.42 -19.03
CA THR A 178 -13.69 -4.31 -19.82
C THR A 178 -14.42 -5.33 -18.95
N PHE A 179 -13.71 -5.97 -18.03
CA PHE A 179 -14.26 -6.93 -17.07
C PHE A 179 -14.26 -6.39 -15.63
N GLY A 180 -14.37 -5.06 -15.49
CA GLY A 180 -14.43 -4.42 -14.17
C GLY A 180 -15.65 -4.91 -13.39
N GLY A 181 -15.43 -5.49 -12.19
CA GLY A 181 -16.54 -5.98 -11.36
C GLY A 181 -17.18 -7.30 -11.78
N CYS A 182 -16.67 -8.01 -12.79
CA CYS A 182 -17.14 -9.35 -13.21
C CYS A 182 -16.65 -10.41 -12.21
N LYS A 183 -17.24 -10.45 -11.03
CA LYS A 183 -16.73 -11.24 -9.88
C LYS A 183 -16.78 -12.75 -10.06
N SER A 184 -17.69 -13.24 -10.90
CA SER A 184 -17.85 -14.67 -11.17
C SER A 184 -17.04 -15.16 -12.37
N LEU A 185 -16.49 -14.23 -13.18
CA LEU A 185 -15.81 -14.56 -14.44
C LEU A 185 -14.43 -15.15 -14.20
N ASP A 186 -14.25 -16.41 -14.59
CA ASP A 186 -12.95 -17.07 -14.72
C ASP A 186 -12.72 -17.38 -16.20
N VAL A 187 -11.78 -16.71 -16.85
CA VAL A 187 -11.59 -16.75 -18.30
C VAL A 187 -10.11 -16.94 -18.65
N GLU A 188 -9.86 -17.75 -19.67
CA GLU A 188 -8.53 -17.86 -20.28
C GLU A 188 -8.26 -16.68 -21.23
N LEU A 189 -7.06 -16.12 -21.17
CA LEU A 189 -6.68 -15.00 -22.03
C LEU A 189 -6.39 -15.49 -23.46
N PRO A 190 -6.81 -14.75 -24.50
CA PRO A 190 -6.65 -15.18 -25.89
C PRO A 190 -5.17 -15.16 -26.32
N PRO A 191 -4.72 -16.11 -27.15
CA PRO A 191 -3.29 -16.29 -27.49
C PRO A 191 -2.71 -15.17 -28.38
N GLN A 192 -3.56 -14.34 -29.00
CA GLN A 192 -3.15 -13.21 -29.84
C GLN A 192 -3.20 -11.86 -29.11
N LEU A 193 -3.43 -11.88 -27.79
CA LEU A 193 -3.59 -10.67 -27.00
C LEU A 193 -2.31 -9.83 -27.01
N GLU A 194 -2.41 -8.56 -27.40
CA GLU A 194 -1.32 -7.60 -27.46
C GLU A 194 -1.41 -6.50 -26.41
N ARG A 195 -2.65 -6.08 -26.07
CA ARG A 195 -2.89 -4.98 -25.15
C ARG A 195 -3.97 -5.29 -24.10
N ILE A 196 -3.69 -4.91 -22.86
CA ILE A 196 -4.61 -4.95 -21.73
C ILE A 196 -4.71 -3.53 -21.18
N GLY A 197 -5.92 -2.97 -21.15
CA GLY A 197 -6.20 -1.60 -20.67
C GLY A 197 -6.14 -1.45 -19.16
N ASP A 198 -6.20 -0.19 -18.70
CA ASP A 198 -6.23 0.13 -17.28
C ASP A 198 -7.42 -0.54 -16.59
N LYS A 199 -7.14 -1.20 -15.45
CA LYS A 199 -8.18 -1.85 -14.65
C LYS A 199 -9.06 -2.84 -15.42
N ALA A 200 -8.54 -3.44 -16.50
CA ALA A 200 -9.31 -4.32 -17.38
C ALA A 200 -10.02 -5.45 -16.62
N PHE A 201 -9.38 -6.01 -15.60
CA PHE A 201 -9.90 -7.07 -14.72
C PHE A 201 -10.10 -6.61 -13.26
N TYR A 202 -10.32 -5.31 -13.05
CA TYR A 202 -10.56 -4.76 -11.71
C TYR A 202 -11.71 -5.48 -11.00
N CYS A 203 -11.48 -6.01 -9.79
CA CYS A 203 -12.49 -6.77 -9.03
C CYS A 203 -13.11 -7.94 -9.81
N SER A 204 -12.41 -8.55 -10.77
CA SER A 204 -12.92 -9.72 -11.51
C SER A 204 -12.64 -11.04 -10.78
N GLY A 205 -13.30 -12.10 -11.25
CA GLY A 205 -13.18 -13.45 -10.70
C GLY A 205 -12.04 -14.29 -11.31
N ILE A 206 -11.20 -13.70 -12.19
CA ILE A 206 -10.10 -14.41 -12.84
C ILE A 206 -9.17 -15.07 -11.81
N LYS A 207 -8.92 -16.38 -12.00
CA LYS A 207 -8.09 -17.17 -11.08
C LYS A 207 -6.65 -17.28 -11.53
N ASN A 208 -6.42 -17.48 -12.83
CA ASN A 208 -5.09 -17.65 -13.38
C ASN A 208 -4.90 -16.74 -14.59
N ALA A 209 -3.96 -15.80 -14.50
CA ALA A 209 -3.63 -14.90 -15.59
C ALA A 209 -2.34 -15.36 -16.28
N ILE A 210 -2.47 -16.20 -17.32
CA ILE A 210 -1.33 -16.58 -18.18
C ILE A 210 -1.33 -15.62 -19.36
N LEU A 211 -0.44 -14.62 -19.33
CA LEU A 211 -0.32 -13.63 -20.39
C LEU A 211 0.57 -14.17 -21.52
N PRO A 212 0.08 -14.22 -22.76
CA PRO A 212 0.88 -14.71 -23.88
C PRO A 212 2.02 -13.74 -24.23
N ASP A 213 3.10 -14.25 -24.83
CA ASP A 213 4.26 -13.44 -25.24
C ASP A 213 3.97 -12.45 -26.39
N THR A 214 2.75 -12.42 -26.89
CA THR A 214 2.25 -11.37 -27.79
C THR A 214 1.93 -10.06 -27.06
N VAL A 215 1.68 -10.09 -25.73
CA VAL A 215 1.35 -8.91 -24.94
C VAL A 215 2.55 -7.97 -24.86
N ARG A 216 2.33 -6.71 -25.25
CA ARG A 216 3.34 -5.64 -25.27
C ARG A 216 2.99 -4.47 -24.36
N SER A 217 1.73 -4.37 -23.92
CA SER A 217 1.25 -3.27 -23.09
C SER A 217 0.20 -3.76 -22.11
N ILE A 218 0.42 -3.41 -20.83
CA ILE A 218 -0.50 -3.70 -19.72
C ILE A 218 -0.76 -2.38 -19.00
N GLY A 219 -2.03 -2.05 -18.81
CA GLY A 219 -2.46 -0.81 -18.15
C GLY A 219 -2.32 -0.86 -16.63
N SER A 220 -2.37 0.33 -16.01
CA SER A 220 -2.34 0.49 -14.57
C SER A 220 -3.52 -0.23 -13.91
N GLY A 221 -3.23 -0.95 -12.80
CA GLY A 221 -4.25 -1.66 -12.04
C GLY A 221 -4.97 -2.77 -12.81
N ALA A 222 -4.37 -3.34 -13.88
CA ALA A 222 -5.06 -4.30 -14.75
C ALA A 222 -5.74 -5.44 -14.00
N PHE A 223 -5.14 -5.94 -12.92
CA PHE A 223 -5.67 -7.01 -12.05
C PHE A 223 -5.88 -6.52 -10.60
N GLU A 224 -6.14 -5.23 -10.41
CA GLU A 224 -6.38 -4.64 -9.10
C GLU A 224 -7.61 -5.26 -8.42
N GLN A 225 -7.50 -5.63 -7.13
CA GLN A 225 -8.56 -6.21 -6.30
C GLN A 225 -9.16 -7.53 -6.81
N THR A 226 -8.42 -8.32 -7.57
CA THR A 226 -8.85 -9.67 -7.99
C THR A 226 -8.72 -10.66 -6.84
N ARG A 227 -9.83 -10.88 -6.11
CA ARG A 227 -9.85 -11.69 -4.88
C ARG A 227 -9.93 -13.21 -5.11
N SER A 228 -10.07 -13.63 -6.36
CA SER A 228 -10.07 -15.05 -6.75
C SER A 228 -8.75 -15.48 -7.37
N MET A 229 -7.80 -14.55 -7.57
CA MET A 229 -6.57 -14.81 -8.29
C MET A 229 -5.61 -15.69 -7.48
N VAL A 230 -5.17 -16.78 -8.08
CA VAL A 230 -4.18 -17.71 -7.51
C VAL A 230 -2.80 -17.49 -8.13
N SER A 231 -2.74 -17.33 -9.47
CA SER A 231 -1.45 -17.18 -10.14
C SER A 231 -1.48 -16.21 -11.31
N ALA A 232 -0.31 -15.61 -11.59
CA ALA A 232 -0.08 -14.84 -12.79
C ALA A 232 1.28 -15.20 -13.40
N THR A 233 1.32 -15.37 -14.73
CA THR A 233 2.55 -15.51 -15.51
C THR A 233 2.66 -14.33 -16.45
N LEU A 234 3.69 -13.51 -16.25
CA LEU A 234 3.92 -12.34 -17.08
C LEU A 234 4.71 -12.70 -18.33
N PRO A 235 4.45 -12.06 -19.49
CA PRO A 235 5.09 -12.38 -20.75
C PRO A 235 6.55 -11.94 -20.76
N THR A 236 7.38 -12.63 -21.54
CA THR A 236 8.81 -12.30 -21.68
C THR A 236 9.07 -10.97 -22.40
N THR A 237 8.05 -10.42 -23.05
CA THR A 237 8.12 -9.19 -23.85
C THR A 237 8.04 -7.91 -23.03
N ILE A 238 7.53 -7.95 -21.77
CA ILE A 238 7.45 -6.76 -20.94
C ILE A 238 8.73 -6.55 -20.13
N THR A 239 9.11 -5.29 -19.97
CA THR A 239 10.24 -4.86 -19.14
C THR A 239 9.81 -4.14 -17.86
N ALA A 240 8.51 -3.91 -17.69
CA ALA A 240 7.96 -3.23 -16.53
C ALA A 240 6.65 -3.88 -16.04
N VAL A 241 6.52 -4.05 -14.73
CA VAL A 241 5.24 -4.30 -14.08
C VAL A 241 4.57 -2.94 -13.84
N PRO A 242 3.36 -2.69 -14.39
CA PRO A 242 2.67 -1.41 -14.23
C PRO A 242 2.32 -1.06 -12.77
N GLU A 243 2.12 0.24 -12.54
CA GLU A 243 1.58 0.75 -11.27
C GLU A 243 0.28 0.01 -10.91
N ARG A 244 0.18 -0.39 -9.63
CA ARG A 244 -1.01 -1.04 -9.03
C ARG A 244 -1.49 -2.31 -9.75
N MET A 245 -0.68 -2.95 -10.59
CA MET A 245 -1.12 -4.08 -11.42
C MET A 245 -1.89 -5.14 -10.64
N PHE A 246 -1.40 -5.54 -9.46
CA PHE A 246 -2.02 -6.52 -8.55
C PHE A 246 -2.46 -5.90 -7.21
N TYR A 247 -2.65 -4.59 -7.14
CA TYR A 247 -3.01 -3.89 -5.91
C TYR A 247 -4.18 -4.57 -5.19
N ALA A 248 -3.98 -4.99 -3.93
CA ALA A 248 -4.97 -5.67 -3.09
C ALA A 248 -5.59 -6.93 -3.74
N SER A 249 -4.86 -7.61 -4.64
CA SER A 249 -5.26 -8.91 -5.18
C SER A 249 -4.86 -10.05 -4.24
N TYR A 250 -5.50 -11.21 -4.41
CA TYR A 250 -5.19 -12.41 -3.61
C TYR A 250 -4.19 -13.34 -4.30
N VAL A 251 -3.44 -12.81 -5.28
CA VAL A 251 -2.43 -13.59 -6.00
C VAL A 251 -1.44 -14.25 -5.04
N GLU A 252 -1.24 -15.56 -5.21
CA GLU A 252 -0.34 -16.36 -4.37
C GLU A 252 1.06 -16.47 -5.02
N ARG A 253 1.11 -16.57 -6.34
CA ARG A 253 2.35 -16.74 -7.10
C ARG A 253 2.36 -15.89 -8.35
N VAL A 254 3.48 -15.20 -8.57
CA VAL A 254 3.70 -14.41 -9.80
C VAL A 254 5.03 -14.80 -10.42
N SER A 255 4.99 -15.28 -11.67
CA SER A 255 6.19 -15.51 -12.46
C SER A 255 6.58 -14.23 -13.20
N LEU A 256 7.69 -13.63 -12.78
CA LEU A 256 8.28 -12.44 -13.40
C LEU A 256 9.24 -12.84 -14.53
N PRO A 257 9.27 -12.13 -15.67
CA PRO A 257 10.20 -12.44 -16.76
C PRO A 257 11.63 -12.02 -16.40
N VAL A 258 12.61 -12.78 -16.89
CA VAL A 258 14.05 -12.52 -16.66
C VAL A 258 14.48 -11.12 -17.17
N GLY A 259 13.82 -10.61 -18.21
CA GLY A 259 14.10 -9.29 -18.81
C GLY A 259 13.43 -8.11 -18.09
N LEU A 260 12.78 -8.33 -16.92
CA LEU A 260 12.10 -7.27 -16.20
C LEU A 260 13.12 -6.27 -15.61
N GLN A 261 12.88 -4.98 -15.85
CA GLN A 261 13.74 -3.88 -15.39
C GLN A 261 13.09 -3.04 -14.29
N SER A 262 11.75 -2.99 -14.24
CA SER A 262 11.08 -2.16 -13.26
C SER A 262 9.78 -2.76 -12.73
N ILE A 263 9.51 -2.46 -11.44
CA ILE A 263 8.24 -2.76 -10.76
C ILE A 263 7.63 -1.43 -10.32
N GLY A 264 6.44 -1.14 -10.83
CA GLY A 264 5.75 0.13 -10.62
C GLY A 264 5.22 0.33 -9.21
N LYS A 265 4.85 1.58 -8.90
CA LYS A 265 4.33 2.00 -7.59
C LYS A 265 3.14 1.15 -7.16
N ALA A 266 3.21 0.66 -5.91
CA ALA A 266 2.15 -0.15 -5.30
C ALA A 266 1.70 -1.36 -6.15
N ALA A 267 2.56 -1.91 -7.02
CA ALA A 267 2.20 -2.97 -7.97
C ALA A 267 1.63 -4.22 -7.28
N PHE A 268 2.16 -4.57 -6.11
CA PHE A 268 1.73 -5.69 -5.26
C PHE A 268 1.27 -5.23 -3.86
N PHE A 269 0.90 -3.95 -3.72
CA PHE A 269 0.45 -3.42 -2.42
C PHE A 269 -0.71 -4.23 -1.86
N ASN A 270 -0.61 -4.68 -0.57
CA ASN A 270 -1.61 -5.52 0.08
C ASN A 270 -1.92 -6.84 -0.66
N CYS A 271 -0.96 -7.43 -1.38
CA CYS A 271 -1.07 -8.81 -1.86
C CYS A 271 -0.86 -9.79 -0.69
N MET A 272 -1.89 -9.91 0.15
CA MET A 272 -1.82 -10.63 1.44
C MET A 272 -1.62 -12.16 1.29
N HIS A 273 -1.70 -12.70 0.09
CA HIS A 273 -1.54 -14.12 -0.21
C HIS A 273 -0.26 -14.45 -1.00
N LEU A 274 0.55 -13.43 -1.34
CA LEU A 274 1.79 -13.62 -2.10
C LEU A 274 2.82 -14.37 -1.26
N THR A 275 3.08 -15.64 -1.63
CA THR A 275 3.93 -16.56 -0.84
C THR A 275 5.35 -16.66 -1.37
N ASP A 276 5.53 -16.53 -2.68
CA ASP A 276 6.81 -16.71 -3.36
C ASP A 276 6.99 -15.61 -4.40
N LEU A 277 8.13 -14.94 -4.32
CA LEU A 277 8.51 -13.88 -5.24
C LEU A 277 10.01 -13.97 -5.51
N GLN A 278 10.35 -14.28 -6.75
CA GLN A 278 11.73 -14.25 -7.24
C GLN A 278 11.94 -12.97 -8.05
N LEU A 279 12.73 -12.04 -7.52
CA LEU A 279 13.11 -10.83 -8.24
C LEU A 279 14.22 -11.17 -9.25
N PRO A 280 14.08 -10.83 -10.53
CA PRO A 280 15.11 -11.17 -11.53
C PRO A 280 16.38 -10.34 -11.36
N GLU A 281 17.54 -10.92 -11.64
CA GLU A 281 18.86 -10.29 -11.51
C GLU A 281 19.05 -9.03 -12.39
N GLY A 282 18.22 -8.82 -13.41
CA GLY A 282 18.23 -7.63 -14.27
C GLY A 282 17.38 -6.46 -13.78
N LEU A 283 16.74 -6.59 -12.61
CA LEU A 283 15.83 -5.58 -12.07
C LEU A 283 16.60 -4.33 -11.62
N ILE A 284 16.21 -3.16 -12.14
CA ILE A 284 16.88 -1.88 -11.88
C ILE A 284 16.11 -1.00 -10.90
N THR A 285 14.77 -1.06 -10.98
CA THR A 285 13.91 -0.15 -10.20
C THR A 285 12.75 -0.88 -9.53
N ILE A 286 12.52 -0.56 -8.26
CA ILE A 286 11.29 -0.90 -7.53
C ILE A 286 10.72 0.40 -6.98
N GLU A 287 9.53 0.79 -7.42
CA GLU A 287 8.87 2.01 -6.99
C GLU A 287 8.23 1.89 -5.61
N GLY A 288 7.90 3.06 -5.02
CA GLY A 288 7.41 3.14 -3.64
C GLY A 288 6.20 2.26 -3.34
N SER A 289 6.21 1.65 -2.15
CA SER A 289 5.16 0.78 -1.61
C SER A 289 4.84 -0.45 -2.47
N ALA A 290 5.74 -0.86 -3.38
CA ALA A 290 5.45 -1.91 -4.36
C ALA A 290 5.00 -3.23 -3.72
N PHE A 291 5.55 -3.62 -2.57
CA PHE A 291 5.24 -4.86 -1.83
C PHE A 291 4.77 -4.59 -0.39
N SER A 292 4.41 -3.35 -0.07
CA SER A 292 3.93 -3.00 1.26
C SER A 292 2.66 -3.79 1.60
N GLY A 293 2.61 -4.38 2.81
CA GLY A 293 1.46 -5.16 3.27
C GLY A 293 1.35 -6.58 2.69
N CYS A 294 2.42 -7.15 2.11
CA CYS A 294 2.48 -8.57 1.71
C CYS A 294 2.70 -9.46 2.93
N THR A 295 1.61 -9.81 3.64
CA THR A 295 1.67 -10.40 4.99
C THR A 295 2.03 -11.88 5.04
N VAL A 296 2.27 -12.55 3.92
CA VAL A 296 2.67 -13.98 3.87
C VAL A 296 4.08 -14.15 3.31
N LEU A 297 4.63 -13.14 2.61
CA LEU A 297 5.99 -13.16 2.09
C LEU A 297 7.00 -13.12 3.25
N LYS A 298 7.85 -14.15 3.37
CA LYS A 298 8.75 -14.32 4.54
C LYS A 298 10.22 -14.09 4.25
N GLU A 299 10.64 -14.37 3.05
CA GLU A 299 12.05 -14.31 2.64
C GLU A 299 12.17 -13.55 1.33
N LEU A 300 13.21 -12.76 1.20
CA LEU A 300 13.43 -11.93 0.02
C LEU A 300 14.93 -11.79 -0.25
N THR A 301 15.29 -11.95 -1.53
CA THR A 301 16.61 -11.56 -2.03
C THR A 301 16.46 -10.32 -2.92
N LEU A 302 17.22 -9.28 -2.59
CA LEU A 302 17.30 -8.06 -3.40
C LEU A 302 18.49 -8.16 -4.34
N PRO A 303 18.26 -8.19 -5.67
CA PRO A 303 19.34 -8.36 -6.64
C PRO A 303 20.26 -7.15 -6.69
N GLY A 304 21.54 -7.37 -6.80
CA GLY A 304 22.59 -6.34 -6.84
C GLY A 304 22.52 -5.38 -8.04
N SER A 305 21.69 -5.69 -9.02
CA SER A 305 21.39 -4.82 -10.16
C SER A 305 20.53 -3.60 -9.81
N LEU A 306 19.83 -3.61 -8.67
CA LEU A 306 18.96 -2.51 -8.24
C LEU A 306 19.75 -1.21 -8.08
N LYS A 307 19.23 -0.14 -8.70
CA LYS A 307 19.79 1.22 -8.64
C LYS A 307 18.83 2.22 -8.01
N HIS A 308 17.53 1.90 -8.04
CA HIS A 308 16.52 2.78 -7.49
C HIS A 308 15.45 1.95 -6.75
N VAL A 309 15.32 2.23 -5.46
CA VAL A 309 14.30 1.62 -4.60
C VAL A 309 13.51 2.75 -3.94
N GLY A 310 12.22 2.75 -4.14
CA GLY A 310 11.33 3.78 -3.60
C GLY A 310 11.07 3.61 -2.10
N GLU A 311 10.41 4.59 -1.52
CA GLU A 311 10.05 4.61 -0.11
C GLU A 311 9.05 3.48 0.24
N LYS A 312 9.21 2.88 1.43
CA LYS A 312 8.28 1.92 2.04
C LYS A 312 7.97 0.70 1.17
N VAL A 313 8.94 0.26 0.38
CA VAL A 313 8.72 -0.82 -0.61
C VAL A 313 8.17 -2.09 0.04
N PHE A 314 8.70 -2.49 1.20
CA PHE A 314 8.27 -3.69 1.93
C PHE A 314 7.61 -3.38 3.28
N GLY A 315 7.36 -2.11 3.59
CA GLY A 315 6.84 -1.69 4.90
C GLY A 315 5.51 -2.38 5.26
N GLY A 316 5.43 -2.92 6.49
CA GLY A 316 4.26 -3.66 6.98
C GLY A 316 4.05 -5.03 6.32
N SER A 317 5.05 -5.56 5.60
CA SER A 317 5.05 -6.95 5.13
C SER A 317 5.48 -7.92 6.25
N ASN A 318 5.34 -9.23 6.02
CA ASN A 318 5.74 -10.23 7.01
C ASN A 318 7.13 -10.84 6.72
N ILE A 319 8.04 -10.05 6.12
CA ILE A 319 9.38 -10.51 5.79
C ILE A 319 10.17 -10.74 7.10
N GLU A 320 10.70 -11.95 7.22
CA GLU A 320 11.51 -12.40 8.37
C GLU A 320 13.01 -12.42 8.03
N ILE A 321 13.35 -12.70 6.76
CA ILE A 321 14.74 -12.83 6.29
C ILE A 321 14.93 -12.01 5.01
N VAL A 322 16.00 -11.20 4.98
CA VAL A 322 16.38 -10.40 3.82
C VAL A 322 17.84 -10.63 3.47
N HIS A 323 18.09 -10.98 2.20
CA HIS A 323 19.42 -11.03 1.61
C HIS A 323 19.59 -9.86 0.64
N VAL A 324 20.50 -8.95 0.94
CA VAL A 324 20.82 -7.81 0.07
C VAL A 324 22.13 -8.12 -0.67
N GLU A 325 22.06 -8.25 -1.99
CA GLU A 325 23.22 -8.63 -2.80
C GLU A 325 24.22 -7.47 -3.02
N GLU A 326 25.45 -7.83 -3.32
CA GLU A 326 26.51 -6.87 -3.69
C GLU A 326 26.11 -6.05 -4.93
N GLY A 327 26.35 -4.75 -4.88
CA GLY A 327 25.97 -3.77 -5.90
C GLY A 327 24.89 -2.79 -5.44
N ILE A 328 24.15 -3.11 -4.36
CA ILE A 328 23.25 -2.17 -3.69
C ILE A 328 24.11 -1.26 -2.80
N THR A 329 23.95 0.05 -2.96
CA THR A 329 24.72 1.07 -2.24
C THR A 329 23.90 1.84 -1.20
N GLU A 330 22.57 1.71 -1.26
CA GLU A 330 21.65 2.46 -0.41
C GLU A 330 20.40 1.62 -0.06
N LEU A 331 19.96 1.67 1.20
CA LEU A 331 18.62 1.21 1.59
C LEU A 331 17.69 2.42 1.67
N ALA A 332 16.54 2.32 1.00
CA ALA A 332 15.56 3.39 0.88
C ALA A 332 14.86 3.72 2.22
N PRO A 333 14.25 4.93 2.35
CA PRO A 333 13.50 5.29 3.55
C PRO A 333 12.34 4.33 3.83
N VAL A 334 12.15 4.02 5.12
CA VAL A 334 11.02 3.20 5.62
C VAL A 334 10.93 1.81 4.95
N MET A 335 12.04 1.36 4.33
CA MET A 335 12.04 0.21 3.40
C MET A 335 11.47 -1.06 4.01
N PHE A 336 11.88 -1.39 5.24
CA PHE A 336 11.45 -2.58 5.99
C PHE A 336 10.69 -2.23 7.28
N ALA A 337 10.15 -1.01 7.38
CA ALA A 337 9.43 -0.60 8.57
C ALA A 337 8.26 -1.56 8.89
N ASP A 338 8.06 -1.85 10.17
CA ASP A 338 7.04 -2.76 10.68
C ASP A 338 7.17 -4.22 10.16
N CYS A 339 8.34 -4.61 9.62
CA CYS A 339 8.61 -6.00 9.25
C CYS A 339 9.13 -6.79 10.45
N PRO A 340 8.68 -8.04 10.65
CA PRO A 340 9.16 -8.90 11.74
C PRO A 340 10.53 -9.54 11.41
N LEU A 341 11.48 -8.74 10.92
CA LEU A 341 12.81 -9.20 10.55
C LEU A 341 13.51 -9.92 11.70
N THR A 342 14.14 -11.05 11.39
CA THR A 342 14.99 -11.82 12.30
C THR A 342 16.43 -11.89 11.80
N GLN A 343 16.62 -11.77 10.48
CA GLN A 343 17.93 -11.80 9.81
C GLN A 343 17.97 -10.80 8.66
N VAL A 344 19.07 -10.06 8.59
CA VAL A 344 19.38 -9.12 7.49
C VAL A 344 20.84 -9.29 7.10
N ASP A 345 21.10 -9.71 5.87
CA ASP A 345 22.43 -9.81 5.31
C ASP A 345 22.71 -8.57 4.44
N LEU A 346 23.65 -7.74 4.87
CA LEU A 346 23.99 -6.48 4.21
C LEU A 346 25.29 -6.61 3.39
N PRO A 347 25.36 -6.06 2.16
CA PRO A 347 26.52 -6.16 1.29
C PRO A 347 27.62 -5.17 1.67
N ASN A 348 28.87 -5.48 1.29
CA ASN A 348 30.00 -4.56 1.48
C ASN A 348 30.01 -3.35 0.53
N THR A 349 29.07 -3.29 -0.41
CA THR A 349 28.86 -2.12 -1.27
C THR A 349 27.93 -1.08 -0.65
N LEU A 350 27.24 -1.40 0.47
CA LEU A 350 26.28 -0.52 1.11
C LEU A 350 26.99 0.65 1.80
N THR A 351 26.62 1.89 1.45
CA THR A 351 27.20 3.12 2.02
C THR A 351 26.23 3.91 2.86
N THR A 352 24.93 3.79 2.58
CA THR A 352 23.89 4.62 3.18
C THR A 352 22.66 3.79 3.56
N ILE A 353 22.16 4.02 4.76
CA ILE A 353 20.86 3.50 5.22
C ILE A 353 19.98 4.72 5.52
N GLN A 354 18.92 4.91 4.77
CA GLN A 354 18.03 6.07 4.87
C GLN A 354 17.09 6.00 6.09
N ASP A 355 16.34 7.10 6.30
CA ASP A 355 15.47 7.30 7.46
C ASP A 355 14.53 6.12 7.70
N ALA A 356 14.44 5.71 8.97
CA ALA A 356 13.49 4.69 9.43
C ALA A 356 13.52 3.37 8.63
N ALA A 357 14.63 3.03 7.96
CA ALA A 357 14.72 1.86 7.08
C ALA A 357 14.32 0.55 7.78
N PHE A 358 14.64 0.41 9.08
CA PHE A 358 14.28 -0.74 9.94
C PHE A 358 13.36 -0.34 11.10
N TYR A 359 12.60 0.76 10.95
CA TYR A 359 11.66 1.23 11.98
C TYR A 359 10.75 0.10 12.46
N ASN A 360 10.65 -0.07 13.79
CA ASN A 360 9.75 -1.04 14.44
C ASN A 360 9.94 -2.51 13.97
N CYS A 361 11.17 -2.91 13.59
CA CYS A 361 11.52 -4.30 13.34
C CYS A 361 11.67 -5.06 14.68
N THR A 362 10.57 -5.31 15.36
CA THR A 362 10.52 -5.74 16.77
C THR A 362 11.10 -7.11 17.04
N LYS A 363 11.37 -7.94 16.02
CA LYS A 363 11.98 -9.27 16.16
C LYS A 363 13.48 -9.30 15.84
N LEU A 364 14.03 -8.22 15.29
CA LEU A 364 15.45 -8.11 14.95
C LEU A 364 16.28 -8.10 16.25
N LYS A 365 17.17 -9.09 16.42
CA LYS A 365 17.99 -9.26 17.61
C LYS A 365 19.40 -8.77 17.44
N GLU A 366 19.95 -8.90 16.25
CA GLU A 366 21.30 -8.53 15.91
C GLU A 366 21.39 -7.88 14.53
N ILE A 367 22.33 -6.97 14.37
CA ILE A 367 22.69 -6.41 13.07
C ILE A 367 24.17 -6.04 13.04
N THR A 368 24.80 -6.31 11.91
CA THR A 368 26.19 -5.89 11.62
C THR A 368 26.16 -4.95 10.43
N LEU A 369 26.60 -3.71 10.66
CA LEU A 369 26.80 -2.73 9.57
C LEU A 369 28.17 -2.97 8.95
N PRO A 370 28.26 -3.19 7.62
CA PRO A 370 29.55 -3.31 6.96
C PRO A 370 30.35 -2.01 7.05
N ASN A 371 31.68 -2.09 7.03
CA ASN A 371 32.55 -0.91 7.16
C ASN A 371 32.43 0.09 6.01
N SER A 372 31.73 -0.25 4.93
CA SER A 372 31.37 0.66 3.86
C SER A 372 30.29 1.67 4.25
N VAL A 373 29.46 1.38 5.28
CA VAL A 373 28.41 2.29 5.73
C VAL A 373 29.04 3.50 6.42
N THR A 374 28.78 4.67 5.87
CA THR A 374 29.26 5.96 6.38
C THR A 374 28.15 6.90 6.78
N GLN A 375 26.91 6.60 6.41
CA GLN A 375 25.74 7.45 6.65
C GLN A 375 24.54 6.63 7.11
N LEU A 376 23.91 7.09 8.17
CA LEU A 376 22.58 6.66 8.63
C LEU A 376 21.61 7.84 8.54
N GLY A 377 20.36 7.55 8.23
CA GLY A 377 19.25 8.48 8.38
C GLY A 377 18.70 8.51 9.81
N GLU A 378 17.67 9.31 10.06
CA GLU A 378 17.00 9.40 11.36
C GLU A 378 16.16 8.14 11.63
N GLY A 379 16.10 7.72 12.90
CA GLY A 379 15.23 6.62 13.36
C GLY A 379 15.49 5.26 12.71
N VAL A 380 16.70 5.00 12.17
CA VAL A 380 16.98 3.78 11.39
C VAL A 380 16.52 2.51 12.12
N PHE A 381 16.80 2.39 13.43
CA PHE A 381 16.41 1.25 14.27
C PHE A 381 15.38 1.62 15.35
N GLN A 382 14.71 2.75 15.21
CA GLN A 382 13.71 3.18 16.18
C GLN A 382 12.64 2.09 16.38
N GLY A 383 12.35 1.74 17.65
CA GLY A 383 11.36 0.73 17.98
C GLY A 383 11.79 -0.72 17.79
N CYS A 384 13.05 -1.01 17.43
CA CYS A 384 13.60 -2.36 17.37
C CYS A 384 13.77 -2.96 18.77
N SER A 385 12.67 -3.26 19.44
CA SER A 385 12.64 -3.56 20.89
C SER A 385 13.40 -4.82 21.31
N SER A 386 13.68 -5.76 20.39
CA SER A 386 14.48 -6.97 20.63
C SER A 386 15.95 -6.84 20.25
N LEU A 387 16.36 -5.70 19.65
CA LEU A 387 17.72 -5.48 19.18
C LEU A 387 18.67 -5.37 20.38
N SER A 388 19.52 -6.38 20.53
CA SER A 388 20.45 -6.50 21.67
C SER A 388 21.91 -6.50 21.27
N GLN A 389 22.22 -6.81 20.00
CA GLN A 389 23.57 -6.86 19.48
C GLN A 389 23.68 -6.00 18.22
N VAL A 390 24.49 -4.97 18.28
CA VAL A 390 24.75 -4.05 17.16
C VAL A 390 26.25 -3.91 16.98
N ARG A 391 26.71 -4.22 15.77
CA ARG A 391 28.06 -3.86 15.35
C ARG A 391 28.00 -2.71 14.36
N LEU A 392 28.48 -1.56 14.79
CA LEU A 392 28.58 -0.37 13.95
C LEU A 392 29.72 -0.49 12.93
N SER A 393 29.62 0.28 11.84
CA SER A 393 30.73 0.50 10.91
C SER A 393 31.81 1.34 11.58
N GLU A 394 33.08 0.96 11.44
CA GLU A 394 34.22 1.74 11.93
C GLU A 394 34.35 3.12 11.26
N ASN A 395 33.74 3.29 10.09
CA ASN A 395 33.74 4.55 9.33
C ASN A 395 32.54 5.45 9.64
N LEU A 396 31.58 4.98 10.44
CA LEU A 396 30.45 5.79 10.87
C LEU A 396 30.92 6.82 11.92
N LYS A 397 30.48 8.08 11.76
CA LYS A 397 30.87 9.19 12.64
C LYS A 397 29.73 9.73 13.47
N THR A 398 28.51 9.65 12.94
CA THR A 398 27.31 10.23 13.55
C THR A 398 26.25 9.16 13.73
N LEU A 399 25.64 9.14 14.90
CA LEU A 399 24.38 8.45 15.16
C LEU A 399 23.30 9.52 15.14
N PRO A 400 22.44 9.59 14.09
CA PRO A 400 21.41 10.61 13.96
C PRO A 400 20.31 10.51 15.01
N THR A 401 19.37 11.46 14.94
CA THR A 401 18.18 11.53 15.77
C THR A 401 17.46 10.19 15.85
N SER A 402 17.05 9.79 17.07
CA SER A 402 16.25 8.60 17.37
C SER A 402 16.80 7.27 16.81
N THR A 403 18.12 7.19 16.47
CA THR A 403 18.70 6.01 15.79
C THR A 403 18.32 4.70 16.49
N PHE A 404 18.38 4.62 17.82
CA PHE A 404 18.05 3.44 18.65
C PHE A 404 16.92 3.70 19.65
N ASP A 405 16.14 4.78 19.49
CA ASP A 405 15.02 5.02 20.40
C ASP A 405 14.10 3.80 20.49
N GLY A 406 13.77 3.39 21.71
CA GLY A 406 12.92 2.23 21.96
C GLY A 406 13.59 0.87 21.78
N CYS A 407 14.91 0.79 21.55
CA CYS A 407 15.69 -0.45 21.53
C CYS A 407 15.89 -0.99 22.95
N LYS A 408 14.85 -1.50 23.58
CA LYS A 408 14.82 -1.87 25.02
C LYS A 408 15.78 -3.00 25.39
N ALA A 409 16.11 -3.87 24.43
CA ALA A 409 17.04 -4.97 24.65
C ALA A 409 18.51 -4.58 24.47
N LEU A 410 18.80 -3.37 23.95
CA LEU A 410 20.17 -2.87 23.75
C LEU A 410 20.74 -2.41 25.09
N THR A 411 21.61 -3.24 25.69
CA THR A 411 22.21 -2.99 27.01
C THR A 411 23.62 -2.42 26.93
N GLU A 412 24.29 -2.59 25.80
CA GLU A 412 25.66 -2.12 25.55
C GLU A 412 25.87 -1.80 24.07
N LEU A 413 26.76 -0.88 23.76
CA LEU A 413 27.18 -0.54 22.39
C LEU A 413 28.64 -0.09 22.41
N ASP A 414 29.40 -0.53 21.42
CA ASP A 414 30.75 0.01 21.16
C ASP A 414 30.63 1.31 20.35
N PHE A 415 31.02 2.43 20.97
CA PHE A 415 30.99 3.76 20.35
C PHE A 415 32.30 4.09 19.60
N ALA A 416 33.22 3.11 19.40
CA ALA A 416 34.46 3.37 18.71
C ALA A 416 34.23 4.02 17.33
N GLY A 417 34.93 5.15 17.11
CA GLY A 417 34.81 5.90 15.85
C GLY A 417 33.69 6.95 15.80
N ILE A 418 32.71 6.90 16.68
CA ILE A 418 31.62 7.88 16.77
C ILE A 418 32.15 9.21 17.32
N THR A 419 31.69 10.31 16.74
CA THR A 419 32.01 11.67 17.14
C THR A 419 30.80 12.47 17.63
N GLU A 420 29.60 12.07 17.18
CA GLU A 420 28.36 12.78 17.45
C GLU A 420 27.20 11.79 17.69
N ILE A 421 26.42 12.03 18.73
CA ILE A 421 25.20 11.31 19.10
C ILE A 421 24.05 12.32 19.04
N GLY A 422 23.06 12.06 18.17
CA GLY A 422 21.93 12.94 17.90
C GLY A 422 20.85 12.94 18.99
N GLU A 423 19.86 13.78 18.78
CA GLU A 423 18.69 13.91 19.66
C GLU A 423 17.96 12.56 19.81
N GLU A 424 17.56 12.22 21.04
CA GLU A 424 16.81 10.98 21.36
C GLU A 424 17.50 9.67 20.90
N ALA A 425 18.77 9.70 20.48
CA ALA A 425 19.41 8.56 19.79
C ALA A 425 19.37 7.26 20.58
N PHE A 426 19.38 7.30 21.91
CA PHE A 426 19.29 6.16 22.83
C PHE A 426 18.14 6.30 23.84
N GLN A 427 17.13 7.10 23.52
CA GLN A 427 15.95 7.23 24.37
C GLN A 427 15.27 5.87 24.53
N ASN A 428 14.75 5.55 25.70
CA ASN A 428 14.06 4.29 26.00
C ASN A 428 14.87 3.00 25.72
N THR A 429 16.21 3.06 25.78
CA THR A 429 17.09 1.88 25.61
C THR A 429 17.34 1.15 26.94
N GLY A 430 17.91 -0.06 26.81
CA GLY A 430 18.36 -0.88 27.95
C GLY A 430 19.78 -0.58 28.42
N ILE A 431 20.47 0.44 27.88
CA ILE A 431 21.85 0.78 28.24
C ILE A 431 21.93 1.10 29.73
N GLN A 432 22.82 0.40 30.46
CA GLN A 432 22.97 0.54 31.90
C GLN A 432 24.22 1.32 32.30
N ILE A 433 25.28 1.24 31.50
CA ILE A 433 26.56 1.89 31.73
C ILE A 433 26.92 2.72 30.50
N LEU A 434 27.27 3.98 30.70
CA LEU A 434 27.74 4.87 29.65
C LEU A 434 29.28 5.03 29.77
N ASP A 435 30.01 4.52 28.79
CA ASP A 435 31.46 4.68 28.67
C ASP A 435 31.78 5.22 27.27
N LEU A 436 31.80 6.54 27.13
CA LEU A 436 32.06 7.21 25.86
C LEU A 436 33.54 7.36 25.61
N PRO A 437 34.05 7.05 24.40
CA PRO A 437 35.42 7.33 24.01
C PRO A 437 35.65 8.84 23.82
N THR A 438 36.92 9.28 23.93
CA THR A 438 37.28 10.70 23.78
C THR A 438 37.00 11.27 22.37
N THR A 439 36.64 10.41 21.42
CA THR A 439 36.19 10.82 20.07
C THR A 439 34.81 11.45 20.08
N VAL A 440 33.92 11.05 20.99
CA VAL A 440 32.56 11.65 21.10
C VAL A 440 32.67 13.05 21.65
N LYS A 441 32.15 14.04 20.92
CA LYS A 441 32.22 15.47 21.25
C LYS A 441 30.87 16.09 21.52
N THR A 442 29.80 15.56 20.89
CA THR A 442 28.45 16.13 20.99
C THR A 442 27.44 15.07 21.35
N LEU A 443 26.52 15.46 22.24
CA LEU A 443 25.31 14.76 22.56
C LEU A 443 24.12 15.62 22.17
N GLY A 444 23.07 15.04 21.62
CA GLY A 444 21.79 15.68 21.35
C GLY A 444 20.88 15.75 22.57
N GLU A 445 19.85 16.60 22.53
CA GLU A 445 18.82 16.68 23.56
C GLU A 445 18.17 15.30 23.77
N SER A 446 17.86 14.98 25.03
CA SER A 446 17.21 13.70 25.39
C SER A 446 17.94 12.44 24.93
N ALA A 447 19.21 12.51 24.52
CA ALA A 447 19.92 11.40 23.86
C ALA A 447 19.85 10.07 24.64
N PHE A 448 19.84 10.08 25.96
CA PHE A 448 19.71 8.90 26.84
C PHE A 448 18.49 8.98 27.77
N ALA A 449 17.55 9.88 27.50
CA ALA A 449 16.37 10.03 28.35
C ALA A 449 15.55 8.73 28.43
N HIS A 450 14.96 8.46 29.60
CA HIS A 450 14.15 7.24 29.83
C HIS A 450 14.91 5.91 29.61
N SER A 451 16.24 5.93 29.43
CA SER A 451 17.05 4.71 29.35
C SER A 451 17.20 4.04 30.71
N ALA A 452 17.69 2.78 30.71
CA ALA A 452 18.00 2.04 31.93
C ALA A 452 19.32 2.47 32.59
N LEU A 453 19.92 3.59 32.17
CA LEU A 453 21.24 4.06 32.55
C LEU A 453 21.36 4.25 34.07
N GLN A 454 22.34 3.59 34.68
CA GLN A 454 22.64 3.59 36.13
C GLN A 454 23.94 4.27 36.47
N GLU A 455 24.97 4.11 35.59
CA GLU A 455 26.32 4.59 35.81
C GLU A 455 26.87 5.30 34.58
N ILE A 456 27.62 6.38 34.81
CA ILE A 456 28.42 7.06 33.79
C ILE A 456 29.88 6.84 34.18
N TRP A 457 30.61 6.05 33.37
CA TRP A 457 32.04 5.82 33.58
C TRP A 457 32.88 6.88 32.88
N SER A 458 32.45 7.28 31.68
CA SER A 458 33.12 8.33 30.90
C SER A 458 32.12 9.10 30.04
N LEU A 459 32.31 10.41 29.98
CA LEU A 459 31.62 11.29 29.01
C LEU A 459 32.48 11.53 27.76
N GLY A 460 33.67 10.90 27.66
CA GLY A 460 34.55 11.05 26.51
C GLY A 460 35.14 12.45 26.37
N GLY A 461 34.83 13.11 25.27
CA GLY A 461 35.26 14.47 24.98
C GLY A 461 34.08 15.48 24.95
N VAL A 462 32.98 15.15 25.62
CA VAL A 462 31.80 16.01 25.72
C VAL A 462 32.05 17.16 26.68
N GLU A 463 31.83 18.40 26.21
CA GLU A 463 31.98 19.62 27.02
C GLU A 463 30.63 20.21 27.44
N THR A 464 29.52 19.71 26.87
CA THR A 464 28.15 20.18 27.17
C THR A 464 27.20 19.01 27.29
N LEU A 465 26.50 18.90 28.40
CA LEU A 465 25.33 18.04 28.56
C LEU A 465 24.11 18.84 28.16
N PRO A 466 23.41 18.46 27.07
CA PRO A 466 22.22 19.17 26.60
C PRO A 466 20.99 18.93 27.49
N THR A 467 19.92 19.65 27.21
CA THR A 467 18.65 19.53 27.90
C THR A 467 18.16 18.08 27.89
N ASP A 468 17.67 17.63 29.05
CA ASP A 468 17.04 16.31 29.26
C ASP A 468 17.90 15.10 28.87
N VAL A 469 19.20 15.26 28.61
CA VAL A 469 20.08 14.17 28.09
C VAL A 469 20.03 12.89 28.92
N PHE A 470 19.91 12.99 30.26
CA PHE A 470 19.79 11.89 31.21
C PHE A 470 18.48 11.94 32.01
N ALA A 471 17.46 12.63 31.50
CA ALA A 471 16.18 12.74 32.18
C ALA A 471 15.53 11.35 32.36
N TYR A 472 14.88 11.13 33.50
CA TYR A 472 14.18 9.88 33.84
C TYR A 472 15.08 8.62 33.88
N THR A 473 16.42 8.77 33.98
CA THR A 473 17.36 7.64 34.12
C THR A 473 17.43 7.12 35.55
N GLN A 474 18.15 6.00 35.73
CA GLN A 474 18.41 5.40 37.06
C GLN A 474 19.79 5.77 37.62
N ILE A 475 20.44 6.80 37.08
CA ILE A 475 21.72 7.32 37.57
C ILE A 475 21.54 7.76 39.03
N GLN A 476 22.44 7.27 39.93
CA GLN A 476 22.35 7.58 41.35
C GLN A 476 23.40 8.59 41.81
N THR A 477 24.57 8.59 41.16
CA THR A 477 25.67 9.49 41.50
C THR A 477 26.23 10.14 40.25
N PHE A 478 26.65 11.40 40.38
CA PHE A 478 27.31 12.12 39.31
C PHE A 478 28.39 13.06 39.88
N ASP A 479 29.62 12.86 39.41
CA ASP A 479 30.73 13.75 39.73
C ASP A 479 30.90 14.70 38.54
N ILE A 480 30.70 16.01 38.77
CA ILE A 480 30.80 17.05 37.75
C ILE A 480 32.27 17.24 37.37
N PRO A 481 32.68 16.95 36.12
CA PRO A 481 34.05 17.21 35.66
C PRO A 481 34.31 18.73 35.52
N GLN A 482 35.57 19.11 35.53
CA GLN A 482 35.98 20.47 35.17
C GLN A 482 35.50 20.84 33.76
N GLU A 483 35.13 22.12 33.58
CA GLU A 483 34.72 22.70 32.29
C GLU A 483 33.44 22.10 31.65
N LEU A 484 32.74 21.18 32.32
CA LEU A 484 31.50 20.64 31.81
C LEU A 484 30.33 21.63 32.04
N TYR A 485 29.72 22.08 30.95
CA TYR A 485 28.44 22.81 31.01
C TYR A 485 27.27 21.83 31.11
N ILE A 486 26.35 22.05 32.06
CA ILE A 486 25.14 21.24 32.24
C ILE A 486 23.92 22.11 31.94
N ALA A 487 23.24 21.81 30.85
CA ALA A 487 22.01 22.53 30.46
C ALA A 487 20.86 22.28 31.44
N PRO A 488 19.85 23.18 31.49
CA PRO A 488 18.68 23.02 32.34
C PRO A 488 17.96 21.69 32.08
N GLY A 489 17.69 20.94 33.15
CA GLY A 489 16.95 19.68 33.09
C GLY A 489 17.76 18.46 32.65
N ALA A 490 19.08 18.58 32.42
CA ALA A 490 19.90 17.45 31.96
C ALA A 490 19.70 16.13 32.75
N PHE A 491 19.37 16.20 34.03
CA PHE A 491 19.08 15.06 34.92
C PHE A 491 17.64 15.06 35.45
N GLU A 492 16.72 15.77 34.78
CA GLU A 492 15.36 15.98 35.29
C GLU A 492 14.65 14.63 35.56
N TYR A 493 14.06 14.50 36.76
CA TYR A 493 13.39 13.28 37.24
C TYR A 493 14.25 12.01 37.27
N SER A 494 15.58 12.12 37.18
CA SER A 494 16.47 10.97 37.34
C SER A 494 16.43 10.40 38.78
N ALA A 495 17.05 9.23 38.99
CA ALA A 495 17.21 8.62 40.30
C ALA A 495 18.39 9.21 41.10
N LEU A 496 18.94 10.35 40.69
CA LEU A 496 20.15 10.96 41.26
C LEU A 496 19.97 11.25 42.74
N GLN A 497 20.89 10.74 43.57
CA GLN A 497 20.93 10.84 45.01
C GLN A 497 22.10 11.69 45.51
N LYS A 498 23.23 11.63 44.79
CA LYS A 498 24.43 12.35 45.13
C LYS A 498 25.05 13.05 43.92
N VAL A 499 25.43 14.31 44.13
CA VAL A 499 26.27 15.10 43.18
C VAL A 499 27.49 15.60 43.94
N ALA A 500 28.65 15.50 43.28
CA ALA A 500 29.86 16.14 43.78
C ALA A 500 30.50 17.00 42.67
N THR A 501 31.07 18.16 43.02
CA THR A 501 31.84 18.94 42.07
C THR A 501 33.31 18.48 42.11
N GLY A 502 33.86 18.24 40.89
CA GLY A 502 35.27 17.98 40.72
C GLY A 502 36.15 19.22 41.05
N ILE A 503 37.46 19.05 40.96
CA ILE A 503 38.42 20.14 41.15
C ILE A 503 38.18 21.21 40.07
N ASP A 504 38.36 22.49 40.45
CA ASP A 504 38.23 23.67 39.58
C ASP A 504 36.82 23.90 38.97
N VAL A 505 35.76 23.23 39.45
CA VAL A 505 34.36 23.57 39.07
C VAL A 505 33.97 24.83 39.82
N THR A 506 33.72 25.91 39.08
CA THR A 506 33.45 27.24 39.67
C THR A 506 31.97 27.60 39.67
N GLU A 507 31.10 26.85 38.97
CA GLU A 507 29.68 27.16 38.81
C GLU A 507 28.82 25.92 38.71
N ILE A 508 27.63 25.93 39.32
CA ILE A 508 26.55 25.04 39.03
C ILE A 508 25.57 25.80 38.09
N ASN A 509 25.37 25.30 36.90
CA ASN A 509 24.63 25.96 35.87
C ASN A 509 23.13 26.11 36.20
N ASP A 510 22.46 27.02 35.50
CA ASP A 510 21.01 27.26 35.66
C ASP A 510 20.22 25.98 35.38
N GLY A 511 19.35 25.58 36.30
CA GLY A 511 18.48 24.41 36.19
C GLY A 511 19.17 23.06 36.09
N ALA A 512 20.47 22.95 36.29
CA ALA A 512 21.28 21.74 36.06
C ALA A 512 20.69 20.48 36.70
N PHE A 513 20.18 20.57 37.92
CA PHE A 513 19.62 19.45 38.70
C PHE A 513 18.13 19.69 39.06
N ARG A 514 17.44 20.53 38.30
CA ARG A 514 16.02 20.79 38.49
C ARG A 514 15.24 19.46 38.49
N ASN A 515 14.26 19.34 39.40
CA ASN A 515 13.41 18.16 39.58
C ASN A 515 14.16 16.83 39.90
N CYS A 516 15.41 16.87 40.35
CA CYS A 516 16.10 15.70 40.90
C CYS A 516 15.54 15.38 42.31
N ARG A 517 14.35 14.83 42.37
CA ARG A 517 13.57 14.66 43.60
C ARG A 517 14.19 13.73 44.64
N LYS A 518 15.14 12.86 44.22
CA LYS A 518 15.85 11.93 45.09
C LYS A 518 17.22 12.47 45.55
N LEU A 519 17.66 13.61 45.00
CA LEU A 519 18.94 14.20 45.34
C LEU A 519 18.93 14.65 46.81
N SER A 520 19.75 13.97 47.61
CA SER A 520 19.85 14.17 49.08
C SER A 520 21.22 14.66 49.53
N SER A 521 22.25 14.56 48.67
CA SER A 521 23.61 14.98 48.99
C SER A 521 24.21 15.76 47.81
N VAL A 522 24.71 16.95 48.12
CA VAL A 522 25.48 17.80 47.21
C VAL A 522 26.79 18.17 47.89
N GLU A 523 27.90 17.75 47.30
CA GLU A 523 29.25 18.06 47.78
C GLU A 523 29.88 19.11 46.86
N LEU A 524 30.00 20.35 47.32
CA LEU A 524 30.59 21.44 46.58
C LEU A 524 32.09 21.58 46.96
N ASN A 525 32.98 21.74 45.97
CA ASN A 525 34.37 22.06 46.23
C ASN A 525 34.56 23.53 46.64
N GLU A 526 35.77 23.89 47.06
CA GLU A 526 36.12 25.24 47.53
C GLU A 526 36.27 26.28 46.39
N ASP A 527 36.10 25.89 45.11
CA ASP A 527 36.22 26.78 43.96
C ASP A 527 34.84 27.28 43.44
N VAL A 528 33.73 26.71 43.97
CA VAL A 528 32.39 27.09 43.53
C VAL A 528 32.04 28.51 44.00
N THR A 529 31.84 29.39 43.04
CA THR A 529 31.52 30.81 43.26
C THR A 529 30.05 31.15 42.97
N ARG A 530 29.36 30.34 42.17
CA ARG A 530 27.98 30.59 41.73
C ARG A 530 27.15 29.31 41.72
N ILE A 531 25.91 29.44 42.21
CA ILE A 531 24.84 28.46 41.96
C ILE A 531 23.80 29.17 41.10
N GLY A 532 23.45 28.59 39.95
CA GLY A 532 22.57 29.17 38.95
C GLY A 532 21.07 29.24 39.33
N ASP A 533 20.30 29.89 38.49
CA ASP A 533 18.83 29.98 38.66
C ASP A 533 18.21 28.59 38.57
N ASN A 534 17.25 28.29 39.49
CA ASN A 534 16.58 26.97 39.54
C ASN A 534 17.52 25.74 39.64
N ALA A 535 18.79 25.87 39.93
CA ALA A 535 19.80 24.80 39.87
C ALA A 535 19.37 23.52 40.62
N PHE A 536 18.79 23.65 41.83
CA PHE A 536 18.26 22.57 42.65
C PHE A 536 16.76 22.72 42.96
N SER A 537 16.03 23.42 42.08
CA SER A 537 14.60 23.60 42.23
C SER A 537 13.91 22.22 42.22
N ALA A 538 12.97 22.03 43.15
CA ALA A 538 12.22 20.80 43.39
C ALA A 538 13.09 19.55 43.74
N CYS A 539 14.29 19.75 44.27
CA CYS A 539 15.08 18.68 44.89
C CYS A 539 14.55 18.38 46.29
N THR A 540 13.39 17.73 46.38
CA THR A 540 12.62 17.58 47.61
C THR A 540 13.30 16.73 48.71
N ALA A 541 14.29 15.89 48.34
CA ALA A 541 15.07 15.10 49.29
C ALA A 541 16.31 15.87 49.84
N LEU A 542 16.68 17.01 49.23
CA LEU A 542 17.82 17.81 49.67
C LEU A 542 17.47 18.65 50.89
N THR A 543 17.87 18.16 52.09
CA THR A 543 17.53 18.78 53.38
C THR A 543 18.68 19.57 54.03
N SER A 544 19.88 19.44 53.46
CA SER A 544 21.06 20.21 53.87
C SER A 544 22.05 20.30 52.72
N ILE A 545 22.83 21.36 52.69
CA ILE A 545 23.97 21.59 51.78
C ILE A 545 24.99 22.45 52.49
N ASP A 546 26.25 22.07 52.36
CA ASP A 546 27.36 22.87 52.88
C ASP A 546 27.86 23.79 51.78
N PHE A 547 27.82 25.11 52.04
CA PHE A 547 28.30 26.11 51.08
C PHE A 547 29.78 26.42 51.33
N PRO A 548 30.64 26.42 50.27
CA PRO A 548 32.02 26.78 50.41
C PRO A 548 32.18 28.28 50.69
N GLU A 549 33.31 28.67 51.31
CA GLU A 549 33.61 30.09 51.57
C GLU A 549 33.78 30.93 50.28
N SER A 550 34.08 30.30 49.19
CA SER A 550 34.17 30.91 47.84
C SER A 550 32.86 31.35 47.26
N LEU A 551 31.69 30.87 47.74
CA LEU A 551 30.38 31.13 47.14
C LEU A 551 30.01 32.63 47.22
N VAL A 552 29.84 33.24 46.04
CA VAL A 552 29.53 34.67 45.88
C VAL A 552 28.02 34.89 45.61
N SER A 553 27.40 34.00 44.82
CA SER A 553 26.01 34.21 44.42
C SER A 553 25.19 32.91 44.29
N ILE A 554 23.90 33.06 44.64
CA ILE A 554 22.88 32.04 44.43
C ILE A 554 21.78 32.67 43.57
N GLY A 555 21.44 32.03 42.47
CA GLY A 555 20.45 32.49 41.49
C GLY A 555 19.01 32.43 41.98
N ASP A 556 18.12 32.99 41.19
CA ASP A 556 16.69 33.02 41.48
C ASP A 556 16.10 31.60 41.53
N TYR A 557 15.29 31.33 42.56
CA TYR A 557 14.64 30.02 42.73
C TYR A 557 15.58 28.81 42.82
N ALA A 558 16.89 28.99 43.04
CA ALA A 558 17.91 27.92 43.03
C ALA A 558 17.49 26.70 43.87
N PHE A 559 16.80 26.90 44.97
CA PHE A 559 16.32 25.87 45.91
C PHE A 559 14.79 25.89 46.07
N TYR A 560 14.04 26.48 45.11
CA TYR A 560 12.59 26.56 45.18
C TYR A 560 11.96 25.17 45.33
N THR A 561 11.11 24.97 46.33
CA THR A 561 10.50 23.67 46.68
C THR A 561 11.52 22.53 46.92
N SER A 562 12.79 22.83 47.24
CA SER A 562 13.72 21.83 47.78
C SER A 562 13.33 21.44 49.21
N GLY A 563 14.05 20.47 49.81
CA GLY A 563 13.87 20.04 51.19
C GLY A 563 14.58 20.94 52.24
N LEU A 564 15.32 21.98 51.79
CA LEU A 564 16.07 22.93 52.62
C LEU A 564 15.18 23.85 53.42
#